data_0a90660e8155d47db9b9f21d273ade0a
#
_entry.id   0a90660e8155d47db9b9f21d273ade0a
#
_cell.length_a   1.000
_cell.length_b   1.000
_cell.length_c   1.000
_cell.angle_alpha   90.00
_cell.angle_beta   90.00
_cell.angle_gamma   90.00
#
_symmetry.space_group_name_H-M   'P 1'
#
loop_
_entity.id
_entity.type
_entity.pdbx_description
1 polymer ?
#
loop_
_entity_poly.entity_id
_entity_poly.type
_entity_poly.pdbx_seq_one_letter_code
_entity_poly.pdbx_strand_id
1 'polypeptide(L)'
;MAKVTSAQEVFDQMPGRVNPDAIKGLNAQIQFDLSGEGGGQWLVGIADGQVTAGPGTAANPSVTVSTSASDYLSIINGELNAMNAFMQGKVKVKGDMALVMKLQSLFGR
;
A
#
# COMPACT_ATOMS: atom_id res chain seq x y z
N MET A 1 10.75 -13.95 10.00
CA MET A 1 10.68 -13.36 8.68
C MET A 1 11.54 -12.09 8.63
N ALA A 2 12.35 -11.94 7.58
CA ALA A 2 13.22 -10.78 7.49
C ALA A 2 12.41 -9.50 7.28
N LYS A 3 12.85 -8.42 7.90
CA LYS A 3 12.23 -7.12 7.69
C LYS A 3 12.59 -6.59 6.30
N VAL A 4 11.66 -5.87 5.70
CA VAL A 4 11.95 -5.18 4.45
C VAL A 4 12.70 -3.88 4.75
N THR A 5 13.61 -3.51 3.88
CA THR A 5 14.49 -2.35 4.07
C THR A 5 14.26 -1.25 3.05
N SER A 6 13.44 -1.50 2.02
CA SER A 6 13.16 -0.51 0.99
C SER A 6 11.73 -0.65 0.48
N ALA A 7 11.18 0.46 -0.03
CA ALA A 7 9.86 0.44 -0.64
C ALA A 7 9.82 -0.47 -1.86
N GLN A 8 10.88 -0.48 -2.66
CA GLN A 8 10.98 -1.37 -3.82
C GLN A 8 10.76 -2.82 -3.42
N GLU A 9 11.40 -3.24 -2.33
CA GLU A 9 11.29 -4.60 -1.83
C GLU A 9 9.86 -4.95 -1.42
N VAL A 10 9.17 -4.01 -0.76
CA VAL A 10 7.76 -4.19 -0.37
C VAL A 10 6.89 -4.43 -1.60
N PHE A 11 7.01 -3.58 -2.61
CA PHE A 11 6.16 -3.66 -3.78
C PHE A 11 6.51 -4.88 -4.65
N ASP A 12 7.78 -5.29 -4.69
CA ASP A 12 8.19 -6.50 -5.40
C ASP A 12 7.56 -7.76 -4.80
N GLN A 13 7.38 -7.79 -3.48
CA GLN A 13 6.84 -8.94 -2.77
C GLN A 13 5.30 -8.91 -2.66
N MET A 14 4.69 -7.76 -2.87
CA MET A 14 3.26 -7.57 -2.62
C MET A 14 2.36 -8.53 -3.39
N PRO A 15 2.58 -8.79 -4.69
CA PRO A 15 1.71 -9.71 -5.43
C PRO A 15 1.69 -11.12 -4.85
N GLY A 16 2.80 -11.57 -4.27
CA GLY A 16 2.90 -12.90 -3.69
C GLY A 16 2.34 -13.02 -2.28
N ARG A 17 2.04 -11.89 -1.63
CA ARG A 17 1.55 -11.87 -0.25
C ARG A 17 0.03 -11.84 -0.15
N VAL A 18 -0.66 -11.54 -1.24
CA VAL A 18 -2.10 -11.39 -1.25
C VAL A 18 -2.76 -12.71 -1.60
N ASN A 19 -3.74 -13.11 -0.82
CA ASN A 19 -4.54 -14.29 -1.12
C ASN A 19 -5.47 -13.98 -2.31
N PRO A 20 -5.36 -14.68 -3.44
CA PRO A 20 -6.21 -14.42 -4.61
C PRO A 20 -7.71 -14.48 -4.31
N ASP A 21 -8.12 -15.35 -3.39
CA ASP A 21 -9.53 -15.47 -3.05
C ASP A 21 -10.04 -14.22 -2.33
N ALA A 22 -9.18 -13.54 -1.59
CA ALA A 22 -9.57 -12.33 -0.85
C ALA A 22 -9.81 -11.13 -1.77
N ILE A 23 -9.22 -11.14 -2.97
CA ILE A 23 -9.34 -10.03 -3.92
C ILE A 23 -10.22 -10.39 -5.12
N LYS A 24 -10.85 -11.55 -5.09
CA LYS A 24 -11.73 -11.99 -6.19
C LYS A 24 -12.87 -10.99 -6.39
N GLY A 25 -13.03 -10.54 -7.61
CA GLY A 25 -14.06 -9.56 -7.94
C GLY A 25 -13.71 -8.12 -7.59
N LEU A 26 -12.55 -7.88 -7.00
CA LEU A 26 -12.11 -6.53 -6.67
C LEU A 26 -11.32 -5.94 -7.84
N ASN A 27 -11.67 -4.72 -8.22
CA ASN A 27 -10.95 -3.96 -9.24
C ASN A 27 -10.61 -2.60 -8.65
N ALA A 28 -9.33 -2.32 -8.50
CA ALA A 28 -8.89 -1.07 -7.86
C ALA A 28 -7.48 -0.70 -8.28
N GLN A 29 -7.19 0.59 -8.19
CA GLN A 29 -5.84 1.10 -8.36
C GLN A 29 -5.50 1.94 -7.14
N ILE A 30 -4.39 1.63 -6.51
CA ILE A 30 -3.93 2.33 -5.32
C ILE A 30 -2.62 3.02 -5.65
N GLN A 31 -2.61 4.34 -5.50
CA GLN A 31 -1.42 5.16 -5.71
C GLN A 31 -0.74 5.38 -4.37
N PHE A 32 0.53 5.03 -4.29
CA PHE A 32 1.35 5.28 -3.10
C PHE A 32 2.32 6.40 -3.39
N ASP A 33 2.19 7.50 -2.67
CA ASP A 33 3.11 8.64 -2.75
C ASP A 33 3.99 8.62 -1.50
N LEU A 34 5.20 8.15 -1.65
CA LEU A 34 6.15 8.03 -0.54
C LEU A 34 7.16 9.16 -0.62
N SER A 35 7.23 9.95 0.43
CA SER A 35 8.14 11.09 0.49
C SER A 35 9.45 10.73 1.17
N GLY A 36 10.45 11.59 1.01
CA GLY A 36 11.73 11.44 1.66
C GLY A 36 12.66 10.50 0.92
N GLU A 37 13.78 10.20 1.55
CA GLU A 37 14.79 9.32 0.99
C GLU A 37 14.24 7.89 0.88
N GLY A 38 14.47 7.28 -0.27
CA GLY A 38 13.95 5.96 -0.56
C GLY A 38 12.48 5.94 -0.95
N GLY A 39 11.86 7.12 -1.07
CA GLY A 39 10.47 7.25 -1.47
C GLY A 39 10.30 7.19 -2.99
N GLY A 40 9.14 7.62 -3.43
CA GLY A 40 8.78 7.62 -4.85
C GLY A 40 7.29 7.39 -5.01
N GLN A 41 6.87 7.26 -6.25
CA GLN A 41 5.47 6.97 -6.57
C GLN A 41 5.35 5.52 -7.03
N TRP A 42 4.44 4.80 -6.41
CA TRP A 42 4.22 3.39 -6.67
C TRP A 42 2.74 3.16 -6.94
N LEU A 43 2.46 2.29 -7.89
CA LEU A 43 1.08 1.97 -8.27
C LEU A 43 0.83 0.49 -8.05
N VAL A 44 -0.25 0.20 -7.33
CA VAL A 44 -0.72 -1.18 -7.11
C VAL A 44 -2.04 -1.33 -7.82
N GLY A 45 -2.12 -2.30 -8.73
CA GLY A 45 -3.35 -2.62 -9.44
C GLY A 45 -3.90 -3.95 -8.98
N ILE A 46 -5.21 -4.01 -8.78
CA ILE A 46 -5.90 -5.24 -8.43
C ILE A 46 -7.00 -5.46 -9.47
N ALA A 47 -6.93 -6.55 -10.20
CA ALA A 47 -7.91 -6.92 -11.21
C ALA A 47 -7.83 -8.39 -11.53
N ASP A 48 -8.96 -9.01 -11.78
CA ASP A 48 -9.08 -10.41 -12.21
C ASP A 48 -8.36 -11.39 -11.26
N GLY A 49 -8.42 -11.11 -9.97
CA GLY A 49 -7.78 -11.95 -8.96
C GLY A 49 -6.27 -11.85 -8.92
N GLN A 50 -5.71 -10.81 -9.55
CA GLN A 50 -4.27 -10.61 -9.60
C GLN A 50 -3.89 -9.24 -9.05
N VAL A 51 -2.71 -9.18 -8.45
CA VAL A 51 -2.13 -7.93 -7.95
C VAL A 51 -0.87 -7.63 -8.74
N THR A 52 -0.79 -6.41 -9.24
CA THR A 52 0.43 -5.91 -9.89
C THR A 52 0.94 -4.72 -9.09
N ALA A 53 2.24 -4.58 -8.98
CA ALA A 53 2.85 -3.47 -8.24
C ALA A 53 4.13 -3.04 -8.93
N GLY A 54 4.34 -1.73 -9.01
CA GLY A 54 5.54 -1.18 -9.60
C GLY A 54 5.56 0.32 -9.53
N PRO A 55 6.69 0.95 -9.93
CA PRO A 55 6.77 2.41 -9.95
C PRO A 55 5.82 2.98 -10.99
N GLY A 56 5.17 4.08 -10.67
CA GLY A 56 4.28 4.75 -11.61
C GLY A 56 3.17 5.52 -10.93
N THR A 57 2.35 6.13 -11.77
CA THR A 57 1.20 6.93 -11.33
C THR A 57 -0.03 6.54 -12.14
N ALA A 58 -1.20 6.73 -11.54
CA ALA A 58 -2.47 6.55 -12.21
C ALA A 58 -3.17 7.89 -12.35
N ALA A 59 -3.89 8.08 -13.47
CA ALA A 59 -4.64 9.32 -13.69
C ALA A 59 -5.80 9.45 -12.69
N ASN A 60 -6.49 8.33 -12.41
CA ASN A 60 -7.63 8.31 -11.50
C ASN A 60 -7.54 7.10 -10.59
N PRO A 61 -6.64 7.12 -9.60
CA PRO A 61 -6.55 6.00 -8.67
C PRO A 61 -7.79 5.94 -7.78
N SER A 62 -8.18 4.73 -7.42
CA SER A 62 -9.31 4.53 -6.49
C SER A 62 -8.96 5.08 -5.11
N VAL A 63 -7.71 4.96 -4.72
CA VAL A 63 -7.19 5.43 -3.43
C VAL A 63 -5.78 5.97 -3.65
N THR A 64 -5.46 7.06 -2.96
CA THR A 64 -4.09 7.57 -2.88
C THR A 64 -3.65 7.56 -1.42
N VAL A 65 -2.53 6.94 -1.16
CA VAL A 65 -1.91 6.86 0.17
C VAL A 65 -0.63 7.67 0.15
N SER A 66 -0.54 8.65 1.02
CA SER A 66 0.63 9.53 1.12
C SER A 66 1.25 9.42 2.51
N THR A 67 2.52 9.05 2.56
CA THR A 67 3.28 8.92 3.80
C THR A 67 4.76 9.00 3.46
N SER A 68 5.63 9.04 4.48
CA SER A 68 7.06 8.94 4.22
C SER A 68 7.44 7.48 3.96
N ALA A 69 8.51 7.26 3.20
CA ALA A 69 9.01 5.91 2.98
C ALA A 69 9.38 5.24 4.29
N SER A 70 9.96 5.99 5.21
CA SER A 70 10.32 5.50 6.54
C SER A 70 9.10 5.00 7.32
N ASP A 71 8.04 5.80 7.37
CA ASP A 71 6.82 5.42 8.07
C ASP A 71 6.15 4.21 7.42
N TYR A 72 6.15 4.17 6.08
CA TYR A 72 5.59 3.05 5.35
C TYR A 72 6.29 1.74 5.70
N LEU A 73 7.62 1.76 5.70
CA LEU A 73 8.40 0.56 6.07
C LEU A 73 8.15 0.16 7.53
N SER A 74 8.02 1.12 8.42
CA SER A 74 7.70 0.82 9.82
C SER A 74 6.36 0.14 9.96
N ILE A 75 5.36 0.56 9.19
CA ILE A 75 4.05 -0.08 9.18
C ILE A 75 4.15 -1.51 8.66
N ILE A 76 4.83 -1.71 7.55
CA ILE A 76 4.97 -3.02 6.92
C ILE A 76 5.72 -3.99 7.84
N ASN A 77 6.73 -3.51 8.54
CA ASN A 77 7.54 -4.33 9.45
C ASN A 77 6.88 -4.53 10.82
N GLY A 78 5.69 -3.96 11.03
CA GLY A 78 4.96 -4.12 12.28
C GLY A 78 5.46 -3.24 13.42
N GLU A 79 6.31 -2.25 13.13
CA GLU A 79 6.87 -1.34 14.13
C GLU A 79 5.99 -0.13 14.39
N LEU A 80 5.10 0.18 13.48
CA LEU A 80 4.16 1.29 13.59
C LEU A 80 2.78 0.81 13.20
N ASN A 81 1.80 1.06 14.05
CA ASN A 81 0.41 0.68 13.75
C ASN A 81 -0.17 1.65 12.71
N ALA A 82 -0.72 1.11 11.63
CA ALA A 82 -1.25 1.93 10.52
C ALA A 82 -2.37 2.87 10.97
N MET A 83 -3.26 2.40 11.84
CA MET A 83 -4.36 3.22 12.33
C MET A 83 -3.83 4.38 13.19
N ASN A 84 -2.87 4.11 14.06
CA ASN A 84 -2.24 5.15 14.87
C ASN A 84 -1.51 6.17 14.00
N ALA A 85 -0.81 5.71 12.98
CA ALA A 85 -0.11 6.58 12.03
C ALA A 85 -1.10 7.51 11.31
N PHE A 86 -2.23 6.95 10.90
CA PHE A 86 -3.28 7.74 10.24
C PHE A 86 -3.84 8.80 11.19
N MET A 87 -4.13 8.44 12.42
CA MET A 87 -4.67 9.37 13.41
C MET A 87 -3.69 10.48 13.80
N GLN A 88 -2.40 10.19 13.73
CA GLN A 88 -1.34 11.16 14.02
C GLN A 88 -1.00 12.04 12.81
N GLY A 89 -1.62 11.81 11.67
CA GLY A 89 -1.35 12.55 10.45
C GLY A 89 -0.09 12.12 9.72
N LYS A 90 0.52 11.01 10.10
CA LYS A 90 1.71 10.46 9.42
C LYS A 90 1.35 9.81 8.10
N VAL A 91 0.14 9.30 7.98
CA VAL A 91 -0.40 8.71 6.75
C VAL A 91 -1.63 9.49 6.35
N LYS A 92 -1.67 9.93 5.10
CA LYS A 92 -2.83 10.60 4.53
C LYS A 92 -3.44 9.70 3.47
N VAL A 93 -4.75 9.58 3.49
CA VAL A 93 -5.47 8.73 2.56
C VAL A 93 -6.55 9.55 1.88
N LYS A 94 -6.64 9.41 0.57
CA LYS A 94 -7.64 10.09 -0.24
C LYS A 94 -8.29 9.09 -1.17
N GLY A 95 -9.62 9.15 -1.29
CA GLY A 95 -10.35 8.26 -2.17
C GLY A 95 -11.39 7.43 -1.42
N ASP A 96 -11.63 6.21 -1.89
CA ASP A 96 -12.66 5.32 -1.34
C ASP A 96 -12.21 4.74 0.01
N MET A 97 -12.81 5.23 1.09
CA MET A 97 -12.46 4.80 2.44
C MET A 97 -12.85 3.36 2.73
N ALA A 98 -13.93 2.87 2.12
CA ALA A 98 -14.32 1.46 2.29
C ALA A 98 -13.25 0.56 1.69
N LEU A 99 -12.71 0.95 0.55
CA LEU A 99 -11.60 0.21 -0.09
C LEU A 99 -10.34 0.26 0.77
N VAL A 100 -10.05 1.40 1.39
CA VAL A 100 -8.89 1.54 2.27
C VAL A 100 -8.96 0.55 3.43
N MET A 101 -10.11 0.41 4.06
CA MET A 101 -10.28 -0.54 5.15
C MET A 101 -10.09 -1.97 4.69
N LYS A 102 -10.58 -2.29 3.48
CA LYS A 102 -10.39 -3.60 2.90
C LYS A 102 -8.92 -3.88 2.58
N LEU A 103 -8.23 -2.89 2.04
CA LEU A 103 -6.80 -3.00 1.75
C LEU A 103 -5.97 -3.21 3.00
N GLN A 104 -6.34 -2.55 4.09
CA GLN A 104 -5.63 -2.71 5.35
C GLN A 104 -5.68 -4.16 5.82
N SER A 105 -6.80 -4.84 5.67
CA SER A 105 -6.90 -6.24 6.04
C SER A 105 -6.16 -7.16 5.06
N LEU A 106 -5.96 -6.73 3.80
CA LEU A 106 -5.24 -7.52 2.80
C LEU A 106 -3.72 -7.37 2.90
N PHE A 107 -3.24 -6.15 3.11
CA PHE A 107 -1.81 -5.82 3.08
C PHE A 107 -1.25 -5.46 4.45
N GLY A 108 -2.11 -5.14 5.40
CA GLY A 108 -1.69 -4.82 6.75
C GLY A 108 -1.51 -6.07 7.61
N ARG A 109 -1.06 -5.85 8.82
CA ARG A 109 -0.90 -6.92 9.78
C ARG A 109 -1.91 -6.81 10.87
#